data_9ff9e25456ac807ec3054c76ed4cae17
#
_entry.id   9ff9e25456ac807ec3054c76ed4cae17
#
_cell.length_a   1.000
_cell.length_b   1.000
_cell.length_c   1.000
_cell.angle_alpha   90.00
_cell.angle_beta   90.00
_cell.angle_gamma   90.00
#
_symmetry.space_group_name_H-M   'P 1'
#
loop_
_entity.id
_entity.type
_entity.pdbx_description
1 polymer ?
#
loop_
_entity_poly.entity_id
_entity_poly.type
_entity_poly.pdbx_seq_one_letter_code
_entity_poly.pdbx_strand_id
1 'polypeptide(L)'
;MSAHPYQMNEGTLNIPAHWRDESMHVFVLPDDSGVNLVINRTPVPMGTEPAAYYEQTLTQFATHLPGYKEHQRLQIELSGEPAWRLDYHWQSPEGEMHQTVVLQVRGSQLVAFNLTSPQPFNEGQRNALLAVITSFQAA
;
A
#
# COMPACT_ATOMS: atom_id res chain seq x y z
N MET A 1 26.75 14.43 -12.00
CA MET A 1 25.79 13.53 -11.36
C MET A 1 26.37 12.13 -11.32
N SER A 2 26.39 11.55 -10.17
CA SER A 2 26.85 10.19 -10.02
C SER A 2 25.69 9.21 -10.09
N ALA A 3 25.99 7.97 -10.42
CA ALA A 3 25.04 6.87 -10.27
C ALA A 3 25.20 6.30 -8.86
N HIS A 4 24.16 5.62 -8.37
CA HIS A 4 24.27 4.87 -7.12
C HIS A 4 23.83 3.43 -7.37
N PRO A 5 24.41 2.46 -6.64
CA PRO A 5 24.04 1.07 -6.82
C PRO A 5 22.64 0.81 -6.27
N TYR A 6 21.87 0.05 -7.02
CA TYR A 6 20.57 -0.44 -6.58
C TYR A 6 20.63 -1.95 -6.50
N GLN A 7 20.30 -2.50 -5.33
CA GLN A 7 20.38 -3.94 -5.09
C GLN A 7 19.06 -4.59 -5.44
N MET A 8 19.10 -5.60 -6.30
CA MET A 8 17.97 -6.48 -6.59
C MET A 8 18.42 -7.92 -6.29
N ASN A 9 17.50 -8.88 -6.41
CA ASN A 9 17.81 -10.26 -6.03
C ASN A 9 18.96 -10.85 -6.86
N GLU A 10 19.01 -10.53 -8.14
CA GLU A 10 19.98 -11.11 -9.08
C GLU A 10 21.31 -10.37 -9.10
N GLY A 11 21.38 -9.20 -8.55
CA GLY A 11 22.60 -8.39 -8.55
C GLY A 11 22.33 -6.91 -8.37
N THR A 12 23.23 -6.09 -8.88
CA THR A 12 23.21 -4.65 -8.65
C THR A 12 23.20 -3.90 -9.98
N LEU A 13 22.37 -2.86 -10.03
CA LEU A 13 22.37 -1.91 -11.15
C LEU A 13 22.89 -0.57 -10.67
N ASN A 14 23.57 0.16 -11.55
CA ASN A 14 23.96 1.54 -11.30
C ASN A 14 22.89 2.47 -11.87
N ILE A 15 22.09 3.05 -10.98
CA ILE A 15 20.97 3.92 -11.35
C ILE A 15 21.44 5.37 -11.31
N PRO A 16 21.23 6.16 -12.38
CA PRO A 16 21.57 7.58 -12.35
C PRO A 16 20.87 8.28 -11.19
N ALA A 17 21.59 9.15 -10.49
CA ALA A 17 21.10 9.76 -9.26
C ALA A 17 19.86 10.63 -9.46
N HIS A 18 19.61 11.12 -10.68
CA HIS A 18 18.44 11.98 -10.98
C HIS A 18 17.18 11.18 -11.32
N TRP A 19 17.27 9.88 -11.47
CA TRP A 19 16.08 9.04 -11.65
C TRP A 19 15.37 8.88 -10.32
N ARG A 20 14.03 8.82 -10.38
CA ARG A 20 13.22 8.55 -9.18
C ARG A 20 13.04 7.04 -9.04
N ASP A 21 13.23 6.56 -7.82
CA ASP A 21 12.95 5.17 -7.49
C ASP A 21 11.45 5.05 -7.17
N GLU A 22 10.70 4.45 -8.08
CA GLU A 22 9.28 4.18 -7.92
C GLU A 22 9.01 2.68 -7.81
N SER A 23 9.96 1.97 -7.20
CA SER A 23 9.86 0.53 -7.01
C SER A 23 8.63 0.13 -6.22
N MET A 24 8.07 -1.01 -6.59
CA MET A 24 6.99 -1.61 -5.84
C MET A 24 7.23 -3.11 -5.72
N HIS A 25 6.60 -3.72 -4.72
CA HIS A 25 6.69 -5.15 -4.48
C HIS A 25 5.31 -5.76 -4.72
N VAL A 26 5.25 -6.81 -5.53
CA VAL A 26 3.99 -7.49 -5.87
C VAL A 26 4.11 -8.95 -5.49
N PHE A 27 3.19 -9.42 -4.66
CA PHE A 27 3.09 -10.82 -4.26
C PHE A 27 1.71 -11.33 -4.61
N VAL A 28 1.63 -12.46 -5.28
CA VAL A 28 0.38 -13.06 -5.75
C VAL A 28 0.18 -14.38 -5.02
N LEU A 29 -1.03 -14.61 -4.51
CA LEU A 29 -1.35 -15.88 -3.86
C LEU A 29 -1.33 -17.01 -4.90
N PRO A 30 -0.78 -18.19 -4.54
CA PRO A 30 -0.62 -19.30 -5.50
C PRO A 30 -1.87 -20.14 -5.73
N ASP A 31 -3.05 -19.67 -5.27
CA ASP A 31 -4.29 -20.43 -5.30
C ASP A 31 -5.23 -20.02 -6.45
N ASP A 32 -4.74 -19.23 -7.40
CA ASP A 32 -5.51 -18.72 -8.54
C ASP A 32 -6.74 -17.90 -8.15
N SER A 33 -6.79 -17.40 -6.91
CA SER A 33 -7.91 -16.59 -6.43
C SER A 33 -7.92 -15.17 -7.01
N GLY A 34 -6.79 -14.72 -7.55
CA GLY A 34 -6.62 -13.35 -7.99
C GLY A 34 -6.28 -12.39 -6.86
N VAL A 35 -6.07 -12.90 -5.65
CA VAL A 35 -5.68 -12.07 -4.51
C VAL A 35 -4.19 -11.74 -4.59
N ASN A 36 -3.86 -10.48 -4.37
CA ASN A 36 -2.47 -10.05 -4.37
C ASN A 36 -2.21 -9.00 -3.29
N LEU A 37 -0.93 -8.85 -2.96
CA LEU A 37 -0.43 -7.80 -2.09
C LEU A 37 0.54 -6.94 -2.89
N VAL A 38 0.25 -5.65 -2.99
CA VAL A 38 1.13 -4.69 -3.64
C VAL A 38 1.60 -3.68 -2.60
N ILE A 39 2.91 -3.51 -2.50
CA ILE A 39 3.51 -2.54 -1.59
C ILE A 39 4.16 -1.46 -2.43
N ASN A 40 3.74 -0.22 -2.24
CA ASN A 40 4.30 0.91 -2.96
C ASN A 40 4.58 2.09 -2.03
N ARG A 41 5.27 3.09 -2.55
CA ARG A 41 5.67 4.27 -1.82
C ARG A 41 5.32 5.51 -2.60
N THR A 42 4.90 6.56 -1.88
CA THR A 42 4.61 7.85 -2.47
C THR A 42 5.32 8.93 -1.65
N PRO A 43 6.05 9.85 -2.29
CA PRO A 43 6.69 10.94 -1.54
C PRO A 43 5.64 11.82 -0.85
N VAL A 44 5.91 12.16 0.41
CA VAL A 44 5.09 13.12 1.15
C VAL A 44 5.66 14.51 0.89
N PRO A 45 4.85 15.48 0.44
CA PRO A 45 5.35 16.82 0.20
C PRO A 45 5.98 17.44 1.45
N MET A 46 7.09 18.14 1.26
CA MET A 46 7.78 18.81 2.36
C MET A 46 6.85 19.78 3.07
N GLY A 47 6.87 19.78 4.40
CA GLY A 47 6.03 20.66 5.20
C GLY A 47 4.63 20.16 5.45
N THR A 48 4.26 18.99 4.91
CA THR A 48 2.95 18.40 5.14
C THR A 48 3.01 17.51 6.39
N GLU A 49 2.10 17.75 7.34
CA GLU A 49 1.99 16.91 8.53
C GLU A 49 1.43 15.54 8.15
N PRO A 50 1.90 14.46 8.80
CA PRO A 50 1.39 13.11 8.50
C PRO A 50 -0.13 13.00 8.59
N ALA A 51 -0.75 13.57 9.63
CA ALA A 51 -2.21 13.51 9.78
C ALA A 51 -2.93 14.16 8.60
N ALA A 52 -2.45 15.32 8.15
CA ALA A 52 -3.03 16.00 6.99
C ALA A 52 -2.85 15.19 5.72
N TYR A 53 -1.73 14.53 5.56
CA TYR A 53 -1.46 13.73 4.37
C TYR A 53 -2.34 12.47 4.32
N TYR A 54 -2.57 11.81 5.46
CA TYR A 54 -3.52 10.71 5.54
C TYR A 54 -4.91 11.16 5.11
N GLU A 55 -5.39 12.30 5.60
CA GLU A 55 -6.69 12.83 5.23
C GLU A 55 -6.80 13.08 3.73
N GLN A 56 -5.78 13.69 3.13
CA GLN A 56 -5.74 13.93 1.68
C GLN A 56 -5.81 12.62 0.92
N THR A 57 -5.03 11.62 1.32
CA THR A 57 -4.97 10.33 0.64
C THR A 57 -6.31 9.61 0.71
N LEU A 58 -6.93 9.58 1.88
CA LEU A 58 -8.22 8.91 2.05
C LEU A 58 -9.33 9.61 1.27
N THR A 59 -9.28 10.94 1.19
CA THR A 59 -10.23 11.72 0.38
C THR A 59 -10.07 11.41 -1.11
N GLN A 60 -8.85 11.24 -1.58
CA GLN A 60 -8.59 10.92 -2.99
C GLN A 60 -9.17 9.55 -3.38
N PHE A 61 -9.20 8.59 -2.50
CA PHE A 61 -9.83 7.29 -2.79
C PHE A 61 -11.31 7.49 -3.14
N ALA A 62 -12.05 8.24 -2.33
CA ALA A 62 -13.45 8.50 -2.58
C ALA A 62 -13.67 9.29 -3.89
N THR A 63 -12.74 10.18 -4.24
CA THR A 63 -12.86 11.05 -5.40
C THR A 63 -12.50 10.33 -6.70
N HIS A 64 -11.48 9.47 -6.68
CA HIS A 64 -10.89 8.91 -7.89
C HIS A 64 -11.31 7.48 -8.20
N LEU A 65 -11.91 6.75 -7.26
CA LEU A 65 -12.30 5.36 -7.48
C LEU A 65 -13.81 5.29 -7.76
N PRO A 66 -14.24 4.94 -9.00
CA PRO A 66 -15.66 4.83 -9.33
C PRO A 66 -16.36 3.83 -8.42
N GLY A 67 -17.54 4.20 -7.94
CA GLY A 67 -18.34 3.32 -7.09
C GLY A 67 -17.71 3.01 -5.75
N TYR A 68 -16.77 3.83 -5.29
CA TYR A 68 -16.09 3.65 -4.01
C TYR A 68 -17.09 3.57 -2.87
N LYS A 69 -16.93 2.55 -2.04
CA LYS A 69 -17.71 2.39 -0.82
C LYS A 69 -16.80 1.91 0.30
N GLU A 70 -16.65 2.75 1.31
CA GLU A 70 -15.84 2.45 2.47
C GLU A 70 -16.65 1.58 3.43
N HIS A 71 -16.03 0.49 3.92
CA HIS A 71 -16.65 -0.40 4.89
C HIS A 71 -16.12 -0.16 6.29
N GLN A 72 -14.83 0.15 6.43
CA GLN A 72 -14.19 0.31 7.72
C GLN A 72 -12.94 1.16 7.60
N ARG A 73 -12.69 1.95 8.64
CA ARG A 73 -11.49 2.77 8.76
C ARG A 73 -11.03 2.70 10.21
N LEU A 74 -9.80 2.20 10.42
CA LEU A 74 -9.24 2.00 11.75
C LEU A 74 -7.84 2.57 11.83
N GLN A 75 -7.48 3.11 12.99
CA GLN A 75 -6.10 3.39 13.31
C GLN A 75 -5.50 2.15 13.96
N ILE A 76 -4.33 1.73 13.47
CA ILE A 76 -3.61 0.56 13.99
C ILE A 76 -2.15 0.95 14.22
N GLU A 77 -1.38 0.02 14.78
CA GLU A 77 0.06 0.18 14.88
C GLU A 77 0.75 -0.75 13.91
N LEU A 78 1.83 -0.26 13.28
CA LEU A 78 2.65 -1.03 12.39
C LEU A 78 4.10 -0.76 12.77
N SER A 79 4.83 -1.79 13.20
CA SER A 79 6.20 -1.66 13.70
C SER A 79 6.30 -0.60 14.81
N GLY A 80 5.32 -0.55 15.69
CA GLY A 80 5.30 0.36 16.84
C GLY A 80 4.89 1.79 16.53
N GLU A 81 4.52 2.10 15.29
CA GLU A 81 4.13 3.45 14.88
C GLU A 81 2.70 3.45 14.36
N PRO A 82 1.99 4.59 14.46
CA PRO A 82 0.61 4.67 13.97
C PRO A 82 0.51 4.42 12.47
N ALA A 83 -0.56 3.75 12.08
CA ALA A 83 -0.91 3.49 10.69
C ALA A 83 -2.42 3.49 10.55
N TRP A 84 -2.91 3.61 9.30
CA TRP A 84 -4.34 3.55 9.02
C TRP A 84 -4.65 2.30 8.22
N ARG A 85 -5.72 1.61 8.63
CA ARG A 85 -6.29 0.50 7.86
C ARG A 85 -7.62 0.95 7.27
N LEU A 86 -7.83 0.67 5.97
CA LEU A 86 -9.01 1.04 5.25
C LEU A 86 -9.53 -0.17 4.47
N ASP A 87 -10.79 -0.55 4.69
CA ASP A 87 -11.45 -1.62 3.94
C ASP A 87 -12.50 -0.98 3.06
N TYR A 88 -12.48 -1.27 1.75
CA TYR A 88 -13.44 -0.70 0.80
C TYR A 88 -13.56 -1.59 -0.43
N HIS A 89 -14.56 -1.26 -1.25
CA HIS A 89 -14.64 -1.80 -2.60
C HIS A 89 -14.96 -0.68 -3.59
N TRP A 90 -14.69 -0.93 -4.86
CA TRP A 90 -14.96 0.02 -5.93
C TRP A 90 -15.12 -0.71 -7.24
N GLN A 91 -15.62 0.00 -8.27
CA GLN A 91 -15.84 -0.58 -9.60
C GLN A 91 -14.67 -0.21 -10.49
N SER A 92 -13.82 -1.20 -10.78
CA SER A 92 -12.71 -1.02 -11.70
C SER A 92 -13.18 -1.35 -13.12
N PRO A 93 -12.37 -1.00 -14.16
CA PRO A 93 -12.69 -1.43 -15.54
C PRO A 93 -12.81 -2.94 -15.69
N GLU A 94 -12.20 -3.72 -14.79
CA GLU A 94 -12.22 -5.18 -14.81
C GLU A 94 -13.28 -5.78 -13.90
N GLY A 95 -14.10 -4.95 -13.27
CA GLY A 95 -15.15 -5.37 -12.36
C GLY A 95 -14.96 -4.86 -10.95
N GLU A 96 -15.77 -5.38 -10.02
CA GLU A 96 -15.71 -4.98 -8.62
C GLU A 96 -14.43 -5.46 -7.97
N MET A 97 -13.74 -4.56 -7.30
CA MET A 97 -12.51 -4.84 -6.58
C MET A 97 -12.69 -4.58 -5.09
N HIS A 98 -12.29 -5.56 -4.29
CA HIS A 98 -12.32 -5.46 -2.82
C HIS A 98 -10.90 -5.26 -2.34
N GLN A 99 -10.69 -4.24 -1.50
CA GLN A 99 -9.36 -3.87 -1.05
C GLN A 99 -9.32 -3.65 0.46
N THR A 100 -8.23 -4.09 1.05
CA THR A 100 -7.84 -3.74 2.42
C THR A 100 -6.45 -3.12 2.30
N VAL A 101 -6.33 -1.88 2.73
CA VAL A 101 -5.10 -1.10 2.58
C VAL A 101 -4.62 -0.65 3.94
N VAL A 102 -3.32 -0.80 4.19
CA VAL A 102 -2.67 -0.24 5.36
C VAL A 102 -1.69 0.84 4.89
N LEU A 103 -1.85 2.02 5.46
CA LEU A 103 -1.07 3.21 5.08
C LEU A 103 -0.25 3.66 6.28
N GLN A 104 1.04 3.94 6.05
CA GLN A 104 1.89 4.50 7.09
C GLN A 104 2.87 5.50 6.50
N VAL A 105 2.91 6.68 7.10
CA VAL A 105 3.95 7.66 6.77
C VAL A 105 5.21 7.29 7.54
N ARG A 106 6.29 7.06 6.80
CA ARG A 106 7.60 6.76 7.35
C ARG A 106 8.62 7.72 6.76
N GLY A 107 9.12 8.63 7.60
CA GLY A 107 10.04 9.67 7.11
C GLY A 107 9.34 10.55 6.08
N SER A 108 9.89 10.64 4.90
CA SER A 108 9.37 11.47 3.81
C SER A 108 8.49 10.70 2.83
N GLN A 109 8.06 9.48 3.18
CA GLN A 109 7.28 8.66 2.27
C GLN A 109 6.05 8.07 2.93
N LEU A 110 4.97 7.93 2.15
CA LEU A 110 3.82 7.13 2.52
C LEU A 110 4.03 5.73 1.95
N VAL A 111 4.04 4.73 2.82
CA VAL A 111 4.13 3.33 2.42
C VAL A 111 2.72 2.76 2.44
N ALA A 112 2.30 2.16 1.32
CA ALA A 112 0.98 1.57 1.18
C ALA A 112 1.10 0.07 0.98
N PHE A 113 0.39 -0.69 1.80
CA PHE A 113 0.27 -2.14 1.71
C PHE A 113 -1.15 -2.42 1.22
N ASN A 114 -1.28 -2.84 -0.04
CA ASN A 114 -2.58 -2.98 -0.70
C ASN A 114 -2.91 -4.45 -0.92
N LEU A 115 -3.91 -4.95 -0.20
CA LEU A 115 -4.50 -6.26 -0.49
C LEU A 115 -5.66 -6.06 -1.44
N THR A 116 -5.67 -6.78 -2.56
CA THR A 116 -6.69 -6.67 -3.59
C THR A 116 -7.26 -8.04 -3.91
N SER A 117 -8.59 -8.11 -4.02
CA SER A 117 -9.29 -9.33 -4.38
C SER A 117 -10.44 -9.02 -5.34
N PRO A 118 -10.68 -9.87 -6.36
CA PRO A 118 -11.87 -9.73 -7.21
C PRO A 118 -13.15 -10.18 -6.53
N GLN A 119 -13.05 -10.82 -5.37
CA GLN A 119 -14.19 -11.29 -4.57
C GLN A 119 -14.10 -10.69 -3.17
N PRO A 120 -15.23 -10.55 -2.46
CA PRO A 120 -15.17 -10.11 -1.07
C PRO A 120 -14.27 -11.00 -0.24
N PHE A 121 -13.47 -10.38 0.63
CA PHE A 121 -12.67 -11.15 1.59
C PHE A 121 -13.59 -11.76 2.64
N ASN A 122 -13.40 -13.04 2.96
CA ASN A 122 -13.96 -13.54 4.21
C ASN A 122 -13.07 -13.10 5.37
N GLU A 123 -13.63 -13.13 6.58
CA GLU A 123 -12.91 -12.60 7.75
C GLU A 123 -11.64 -13.36 8.05
N GLY A 124 -11.67 -14.67 7.97
CA GLY A 124 -10.49 -15.50 8.22
C GLY A 124 -9.38 -15.23 7.23
N GLN A 125 -9.72 -15.10 5.95
CA GLN A 125 -8.74 -14.77 4.91
C GLN A 125 -8.15 -13.38 5.13
N ARG A 126 -9.00 -12.39 5.39
CA ARG A 126 -8.52 -11.02 5.64
C ARG A 126 -7.57 -10.98 6.83
N ASN A 127 -7.92 -11.66 7.92
CA ASN A 127 -7.09 -11.67 9.12
C ASN A 127 -5.74 -12.33 8.87
N ALA A 128 -5.72 -13.43 8.12
CA ALA A 128 -4.46 -14.09 7.77
C ALA A 128 -3.57 -13.21 6.91
N LEU A 129 -4.15 -12.50 5.94
CA LEU A 129 -3.41 -11.61 5.06
C LEU A 129 -2.93 -10.35 5.80
N LEU A 130 -3.76 -9.81 6.68
CA LEU A 130 -3.35 -8.68 7.53
C LEU A 130 -2.21 -9.06 8.45
N ALA A 131 -2.15 -10.31 8.93
CA ALA A 131 -1.03 -10.77 9.74
C ALA A 131 0.29 -10.70 8.98
N VAL A 132 0.27 -10.92 7.66
CA VAL A 132 1.47 -10.73 6.82
C VAL A 132 1.91 -9.27 6.86
N ILE A 133 0.97 -8.34 6.69
CA ILE A 133 1.29 -6.90 6.72
C ILE A 133 1.80 -6.49 8.10
N THR A 134 1.12 -6.92 9.17
CA THR A 134 1.50 -6.53 10.54
C THR A 134 2.79 -7.18 11.01
N SER A 135 3.31 -8.15 10.26
CA SER A 135 4.65 -8.70 10.52
C SER A 135 5.77 -7.73 10.10
N PHE A 136 5.43 -6.64 9.42
CA PHE A 136 6.41 -5.64 9.01
C PHE A 136 7.17 -5.10 10.20
N GLN A 137 8.50 -5.07 10.07
CA GLN A 137 9.39 -4.47 11.06
C GLN A 137 10.30 -3.48 10.34
N ALA A 138 10.30 -2.25 10.82
CA ALA A 138 11.14 -1.22 10.26
C ALA A 138 12.62 -1.53 10.50
N ALA A 139 13.44 -1.19 9.54
CA ALA A 139 14.89 -1.34 9.63
C ALA A 139 15.49 -0.37 10.66
#